data_989d511be1d1d42fcd2b8079e1f76660
#
_entry.id   989d511be1d1d42fcd2b8079e1f76660
#
_cell.length_a   1.000
_cell.length_b   1.000
_cell.length_c   1.000
_cell.angle_alpha   90.00
_cell.angle_beta   90.00
_cell.angle_gamma   90.00
#
_symmetry.space_group_name_H-M   'P 1'
#
loop_
_entity.id
_entity.type
_entity.pdbx_description
1 polymer ?
#
loop_
_entity_poly.entity_id
_entity_poly.type
_entity_poly.pdbx_seq_one_letter_code
_entity_poly.pdbx_strand_id
1 'polypeptide(L)'
;MTNRTQPPADPYQDVPTTVVFDEFSETATTLTGLYNSRSKGAATAEEREEWWDKVMALRDARRAVPAHDRDQLIAHIARWARVIEELESSERG
;
A
#
# COMPACT_ATOMS: atom_id res chain seq x y z
N MET A 1 -19.00 19.99 -25.50
CA MET A 1 -18.63 19.67 -25.27
C MET A 1 -18.06 19.29 -24.72
N THR A 2 -17.76 18.96 -24.31
CA THR A 2 -17.28 18.58 -23.79
C THR A 2 -16.48 18.47 -22.99
N ASN A 3 -16.04 18.19 -22.35
CA ASN A 3 -15.39 18.01 -21.36
C ASN A 3 -14.25 17.21 -21.43
N ARG A 4 -13.60 17.21 -22.34
CA ARG A 4 -12.58 16.48 -22.53
C ARG A 4 -11.39 16.85 -21.82
N THR A 5 -11.27 17.96 -21.23
CA THR A 5 -10.15 18.33 -20.41
C THR A 5 -10.35 17.92 -19.00
N GLN A 6 -11.32 17.12 -18.77
CA GLN A 6 -11.57 16.60 -17.48
C GLN A 6 -10.39 15.78 -16.98
N PRO A 7 -9.95 15.91 -15.73
CA PRO A 7 -8.85 15.10 -15.23
C PRO A 7 -9.23 13.64 -15.23
N PRO A 8 -8.23 12.75 -15.19
CA PRO A 8 -8.53 11.33 -15.14
C PRO A 8 -9.48 11.02 -14.00
N ALA A 9 -10.43 10.17 -14.24
CA ALA A 9 -11.40 9.82 -13.22
C ALA A 9 -10.71 9.15 -12.04
N ASP A 10 -11.17 9.47 -10.85
CA ASP A 10 -10.80 8.77 -9.64
C ASP A 10 -11.24 7.32 -9.82
N PRO A 11 -10.33 6.34 -9.73
CA PRO A 11 -10.74 4.94 -9.90
C PRO A 11 -11.75 4.48 -8.87
N TYR A 12 -11.94 5.28 -7.81
CA TYR A 12 -12.90 4.94 -6.77
C TYR A 12 -14.08 5.89 -6.76
N GLN A 13 -14.33 6.57 -7.87
CA GLN A 13 -15.30 7.65 -7.93
C GLN A 13 -16.69 7.24 -7.42
N ASP A 14 -17.15 6.08 -7.80
CA ASP A 14 -18.48 5.60 -7.42
C ASP A 14 -18.42 4.55 -6.32
N VAL A 15 -17.29 4.41 -5.65
CA VAL A 15 -17.09 3.39 -4.63
C VAL A 15 -17.24 4.04 -3.26
N PRO A 16 -18.07 3.46 -2.38
CA PRO A 16 -18.21 4.00 -1.02
C PRO A 16 -16.88 3.99 -0.27
N THR A 17 -16.71 4.97 0.61
CA THR A 17 -15.48 5.08 1.37
C THR A 17 -15.21 3.85 2.23
N THR A 18 -16.26 3.17 2.70
CA THR A 18 -16.07 1.95 3.46
C THR A 18 -15.38 0.86 2.63
N VAL A 19 -15.72 0.79 1.35
CA VAL A 19 -15.09 -0.18 0.45
C VAL A 19 -13.65 0.24 0.15
N VAL A 20 -13.42 1.53 0.01
CA VAL A 20 -12.06 2.04 -0.16
C VAL A 20 -11.22 1.69 1.06
N PHE A 21 -11.79 1.81 2.25
CA PHE A 21 -11.09 1.46 3.47
C PHE A 21 -10.75 -0.03 3.50
N ASP A 22 -11.66 -0.88 3.02
CA ASP A 22 -11.38 -2.31 2.95
C ASP A 22 -10.20 -2.59 2.03
N GLU A 23 -10.14 -1.92 0.90
CA GLU A 23 -9.03 -2.10 -0.03
C GLU A 23 -7.73 -1.57 0.56
N PHE A 24 -7.80 -0.45 1.26
CA PHE A 24 -6.66 0.10 1.98
C PHE A 24 -6.11 -0.95 2.97
N SER A 25 -6.99 -1.58 3.74
CA SER A 25 -6.60 -2.58 4.70
C SER A 25 -6.00 -3.81 4.03
N GLU A 26 -6.60 -4.26 2.95
CA GLU A 26 -6.10 -5.42 2.21
C GLU A 26 -4.72 -5.14 1.61
N THR A 27 -4.55 -3.96 1.05
CA THR A 27 -3.26 -3.59 0.45
C THR A 27 -2.17 -3.55 1.52
N ALA A 28 -2.49 -2.99 2.68
CA ALA A 28 -1.55 -2.95 3.79
C ALA A 28 -1.20 -4.37 4.25
N THR A 29 -2.19 -5.23 4.33
CA THR A 29 -1.97 -6.62 4.75
C THR A 29 -1.07 -7.36 3.77
N THR A 30 -1.31 -7.17 2.47
CA THR A 30 -0.49 -7.80 1.44
C THR A 30 0.97 -7.33 1.55
N LEU A 31 1.16 -6.03 1.68
CA LEU A 31 2.52 -5.48 1.77
C LEU A 31 3.22 -5.93 3.04
N THR A 32 2.48 -6.00 4.16
CA THR A 32 3.03 -6.52 5.40
C THR A 32 3.55 -7.94 5.21
N GLY A 33 2.78 -8.77 4.51
CA GLY A 33 3.20 -10.15 4.25
C GLY A 33 4.47 -10.22 3.42
N LEU A 34 4.59 -9.35 2.42
CA LEU A 34 5.79 -9.32 1.58
C LEU A 34 7.01 -8.87 2.39
N TYR A 35 6.86 -7.83 3.21
CA TYR A 35 7.95 -7.37 4.06
C TYR A 35 8.39 -8.46 5.03
N ASN A 36 7.43 -9.17 5.65
CA ASN A 36 7.74 -10.25 6.55
C ASN A 36 8.48 -11.38 5.84
N SER A 37 8.06 -11.69 4.63
CA SER A 37 8.70 -12.73 3.84
C SER A 37 10.16 -12.36 3.54
N ARG A 38 10.38 -11.09 3.19
CA ARG A 38 11.74 -10.61 2.92
C ARG A 38 12.59 -10.63 4.18
N SER A 39 12.00 -10.30 5.32
CA SER A 39 12.71 -10.34 6.58
C SER A 39 13.17 -11.77 6.89
N LYS A 40 12.28 -12.74 6.70
CA LYS A 40 12.61 -14.12 6.97
C LYS A 40 13.66 -14.67 6.04
N GLY A 41 13.68 -14.19 4.80
CA GLY A 41 14.65 -14.65 3.82
C GLY A 41 15.95 -13.88 3.81
N ALA A 42 16.11 -12.91 4.71
CA ALA A 42 17.30 -12.06 4.72
C ALA A 42 18.54 -12.85 5.10
N ALA A 43 19.65 -12.53 4.46
CA ALA A 43 20.90 -13.25 4.68
C ALA A 43 21.58 -12.86 5.98
N THR A 44 21.36 -11.64 6.47
CA THR A 44 22.01 -11.15 7.68
C THR A 44 21.00 -10.62 8.66
N ALA A 45 21.38 -10.55 9.93
CA ALA A 45 20.53 -9.98 10.97
C ALA A 45 20.24 -8.51 10.68
N GLU A 46 21.24 -7.81 10.15
CA GLU A 46 21.11 -6.40 9.82
C GLU A 46 20.05 -6.18 8.75
N GLU A 47 20.11 -6.99 7.70
CA GLU A 47 19.15 -6.90 6.61
C GLU A 47 17.75 -7.27 7.11
N ARG A 48 17.67 -8.27 7.97
CA ARG A 48 16.40 -8.70 8.54
C ARG A 48 15.76 -7.55 9.31
N GLU A 49 16.57 -6.82 10.05
CA GLU A 49 16.07 -5.70 10.83
C GLU A 49 15.59 -4.57 9.94
N GLU A 50 16.26 -4.33 8.82
CA GLU A 50 15.83 -3.31 7.86
C GLU A 50 14.42 -3.61 7.34
N TRP A 51 14.16 -4.87 7.01
CA TRP A 51 12.83 -5.25 6.55
C TRP A 51 11.80 -5.12 7.67
N TRP A 52 12.19 -5.49 8.87
CA TRP A 52 11.30 -5.37 10.03
C TRP A 52 10.95 -3.92 10.30
N ASP A 53 11.89 -3.02 10.13
CA ASP A 53 11.61 -1.59 10.29
C ASP A 53 10.54 -1.13 9.30
N LYS A 54 10.54 -1.69 8.10
CA LYS A 54 9.51 -1.36 7.12
C LYS A 54 8.14 -1.88 7.53
N VAL A 55 8.11 -3.05 8.16
CA VAL A 55 6.86 -3.57 8.71
C VAL A 55 6.29 -2.62 9.75
N MET A 56 7.15 -2.15 10.64
CA MET A 56 6.70 -1.28 11.71
C MET A 56 6.25 0.08 11.17
N ALA A 57 6.99 0.61 10.20
CA ALA A 57 6.61 1.89 9.58
C ALA A 57 5.26 1.78 8.86
N LEU A 58 5.02 0.65 8.20
CA LEU A 58 3.75 0.41 7.51
C LEU A 58 2.60 0.34 8.53
N ARG A 59 2.84 -0.36 9.62
CA ARG A 59 1.83 -0.47 10.67
C ARG A 59 1.46 0.91 11.22
N ASP A 60 2.47 1.72 11.47
CA ASP A 60 2.23 3.06 12.00
C ASP A 60 1.48 3.92 10.99
N ALA A 61 1.86 3.84 9.72
CA ALA A 61 1.19 4.60 8.67
C ALA A 61 -0.27 4.18 8.56
N ARG A 62 -0.52 2.87 8.63
CA ARG A 62 -1.88 2.35 8.55
C ARG A 62 -2.76 2.88 9.68
N ARG A 63 -2.21 2.96 10.86
CA ARG A 63 -2.95 3.43 12.03
C ARG A 63 -3.19 4.93 11.98
N ALA A 64 -2.31 5.65 11.33
CA ALA A 64 -2.38 7.11 11.31
C ALA A 64 -3.46 7.65 10.38
N VAL A 65 -3.94 6.84 9.44
CA VAL A 65 -4.92 7.32 8.46
C VAL A 65 -6.34 7.10 8.99
N PRO A 66 -7.13 8.17 9.13
CA PRO A 66 -8.51 8.01 9.58
C PRO A 66 -9.32 7.22 8.57
N ALA A 67 -10.21 6.37 9.07
CA ALA A 67 -10.99 5.49 8.21
C ALA A 67 -11.90 6.25 7.22
N HIS A 68 -12.22 7.49 7.54
CA HIS A 68 -13.12 8.28 6.70
C HIS A 68 -12.36 9.28 5.80
N ASP A 69 -11.04 9.30 5.87
CA ASP A 69 -10.25 10.23 5.05
C ASP A 69 -9.97 9.59 3.70
N ARG A 70 -10.94 9.72 2.82
CA ARG A 70 -10.92 9.07 1.51
C ARG A 70 -9.66 9.38 0.71
N ASP A 71 -9.24 10.63 0.70
CA ASP A 71 -8.08 11.03 -0.10
C ASP A 71 -6.80 10.37 0.39
N GLN A 72 -6.61 10.30 1.70
CA GLN A 72 -5.45 9.63 2.26
C GLN A 72 -5.48 8.13 2.03
N LEU A 73 -6.66 7.53 2.14
CA LEU A 73 -6.79 6.10 1.88
C LEU A 73 -6.36 5.78 0.45
N ILE A 74 -6.88 6.54 -0.50
CA ILE A 74 -6.58 6.30 -1.91
C ILE A 74 -5.09 6.53 -2.20
N ALA A 75 -4.52 7.59 -1.62
CA ALA A 75 -3.11 7.89 -1.83
C ALA A 75 -2.22 6.77 -1.32
N HIS A 76 -2.55 6.21 -0.17
CA HIS A 76 -1.77 5.12 0.39
C HIS A 76 -1.93 3.83 -0.41
N ILE A 77 -3.15 3.54 -0.86
CA ILE A 77 -3.38 2.37 -1.70
C ILE A 77 -2.47 2.44 -2.93
N ALA A 78 -2.45 3.58 -3.59
CA ALA A 78 -1.64 3.74 -4.81
C ALA A 78 -0.15 3.56 -4.52
N ARG A 79 0.32 4.15 -3.43
CA ARG A 79 1.72 4.08 -3.07
C ARG A 79 2.13 2.64 -2.72
N TRP A 80 1.32 2.00 -1.89
CA TRP A 80 1.65 0.64 -1.45
C TRP A 80 1.51 -0.37 -2.57
N ALA A 81 0.54 -0.16 -3.47
CA ALA A 81 0.40 -1.04 -4.63
C ALA A 81 1.65 -0.99 -5.50
N ARG A 82 2.25 0.19 -5.63
CA ARG A 82 3.48 0.33 -6.40
C ARG A 82 4.64 -0.42 -5.73
N VAL A 83 4.73 -0.31 -4.41
CA VAL A 83 5.79 -1.02 -3.69
C VAL A 83 5.61 -2.53 -3.84
N ILE A 84 4.36 -3.00 -3.74
CA ILE A 84 4.06 -4.42 -3.93
C ILE A 84 4.54 -4.87 -5.30
N GLU A 85 4.22 -4.09 -6.32
CA GLU A 85 4.60 -4.43 -7.68
C GLU A 85 6.11 -4.50 -7.83
N GLU A 86 6.82 -3.56 -7.24
CA GLU A 86 8.28 -3.54 -7.29
C GLU A 86 8.87 -4.75 -6.60
N LEU A 87 8.34 -5.12 -5.45
CA LEU A 87 8.84 -6.26 -4.72
C LEU A 87 8.58 -7.55 -5.48
N GLU A 88 7.41 -7.69 -6.07
CA GLU A 88 7.06 -8.89 -6.84
C GLU A 88 7.88 -8.99 -8.11
N SER A 89 8.14 -7.89 -8.76
CA SER A 89 8.99 -7.88 -9.95
C SER A 89 10.41 -8.27 -9.60
N SER A 90 10.90 -7.78 -8.47
CA SER A 90 12.24 -8.09 -8.00
C SER A 90 12.40 -9.59 -7.73
N GLU A 91 11.35 -10.21 -7.22
CA GLU A 91 11.39 -11.65 -6.96
C GLU A 91 11.48 -12.47 -8.23
N ARG A 92 10.80 -12.00 -9.26
CA ARG A 92 10.80 -12.73 -10.52
C ARG A 92 12.09 -12.53 -11.30
N GLY A 93 12.70 -11.41 -11.06
CA GLY A 93 13.79 -10.94 -11.83
C GLY A 93 15.08 -11.47 -11.62
#